data_04f6db25240922c316079e5026b366f3
#
_entry.id   04f6db25240922c316079e5026b366f3
#
_cell.length_a   1.000
_cell.length_b   1.000
_cell.length_c   1.000
_cell.angle_alpha   90.00
_cell.angle_beta   90.00
_cell.angle_gamma   90.00
#
_symmetry.space_group_name_H-M   'P 1'
#
loop_
_entity.id
_entity.type
_entity.pdbx_description
1 polymer ?
#
loop_
_entity_poly.entity_id
_entity_poly.type
_entity_poly.pdbx_seq_one_letter_code
_entity_poly.pdbx_strand_id
1 'polypeptide(L)' 'MKEETRKMLEKARAGDAEAQYLTGLYYEDKGDVNEAFQWYDRSAMQGFVYGINAVAIYYLKGMAVEADVN' A
#
# COMPACT_ATOMS: atom_id res chain seq x y z
N MET A 1 11.51 -15.03 6.38
CA MET A 1 10.39 -14.55 5.57
C MET A 1 9.80 -15.70 4.79
N LYS A 2 8.48 -15.80 4.79
CA LYS A 2 7.82 -16.88 4.06
C LYS A 2 8.00 -16.69 2.57
N GLU A 3 7.98 -17.81 1.86
CA GLU A 3 8.15 -17.80 0.42
C GLU A 3 7.07 -16.96 -0.27
N GLU A 4 5.81 -17.09 0.17
CA GLU A 4 4.73 -16.32 -0.42
C GLU A 4 4.95 -14.82 -0.23
N THR A 5 5.41 -14.43 0.96
CA THR A 5 5.66 -13.03 1.24
C THR A 5 6.78 -12.49 0.37
N ARG A 6 7.84 -13.28 0.22
CA ARG A 6 8.97 -12.86 -0.59
C ARG A 6 8.55 -12.68 -2.05
N LYS A 7 7.76 -13.63 -2.57
CA LYS A 7 7.28 -13.53 -3.95
C LYS A 7 6.36 -12.34 -4.14
N MET A 8 5.51 -12.08 -3.14
CA MET A 8 4.63 -10.91 -3.21
C MET A 8 5.44 -9.63 -3.30
N LEU A 9 6.46 -9.51 -2.45
CA LEU A 9 7.30 -8.30 -2.46
C LEU A 9 8.03 -8.16 -3.78
N GLU A 10 8.49 -9.27 -4.35
CA GLU A 10 9.18 -9.22 -5.64
C GLU A 10 8.25 -8.74 -6.75
N LYS A 11 7.02 -9.26 -6.78
CA LYS A 11 6.05 -8.82 -7.76
C LYS A 11 5.70 -7.36 -7.61
N ALA A 12 5.57 -6.92 -6.36
CA ALA A 12 5.24 -5.52 -6.09
C ALA A 12 6.33 -4.61 -6.61
N ARG A 13 7.59 -4.98 -6.37
CA ARG A 13 8.71 -4.19 -6.86
C ARG A 13 8.79 -4.19 -8.38
N ALA A 14 8.31 -5.26 -9.00
CA ALA A 14 8.29 -5.37 -10.46
C ALA A 14 7.14 -4.59 -11.08
N GLY A 15 6.24 -4.03 -10.29
CA GLY A 15 5.18 -3.18 -10.79
C GLY A 15 3.78 -3.76 -10.80
N ASP A 16 3.60 -4.95 -10.21
CA ASP A 16 2.29 -5.59 -10.17
C ASP A 16 1.38 -4.86 -9.18
N ALA A 17 0.29 -4.27 -9.68
CA ALA A 17 -0.57 -3.44 -8.86
C ALA A 17 -1.25 -4.20 -7.73
N GLU A 18 -1.69 -5.42 -8.00
CA GLU A 18 -2.31 -6.23 -6.96
C GLU A 18 -1.31 -6.58 -5.88
N ALA A 19 -0.10 -6.95 -6.28
CA ALA A 19 0.94 -7.27 -5.32
C ALA A 19 1.31 -6.04 -4.48
N GLN A 20 1.28 -4.85 -5.09
CA GLN A 20 1.54 -3.63 -4.36
C GLN A 20 0.47 -3.39 -3.30
N TYR A 21 -0.79 -3.62 -3.64
CA TYR A 21 -1.86 -3.49 -2.66
C TYR A 21 -1.66 -4.48 -1.52
N LEU A 22 -1.36 -5.75 -1.85
CA LEU A 22 -1.14 -6.78 -0.84
C LEU A 22 0.06 -6.45 0.04
N THR A 23 1.09 -5.87 -0.56
CA THR A 23 2.26 -5.44 0.19
C THR A 23 1.89 -4.33 1.17
N GLY A 24 0.98 -3.43 0.75
CA GLY A 24 0.48 -2.42 1.67
C GLY A 24 -0.21 -3.05 2.86
N LEU A 25 -1.06 -4.06 2.63
CA LEU A 25 -1.72 -4.76 3.72
C LEU A 25 -0.71 -5.40 4.67
N TYR A 26 0.34 -5.97 4.11
CA TYR A 26 1.38 -6.62 4.89
C TYR A 26 2.03 -5.62 5.85
N TYR A 27 2.39 -4.44 5.36
CA TYR A 27 3.01 -3.44 6.22
C TYR A 27 2.01 -2.83 7.20
N GLU A 28 0.77 -2.67 6.77
CA GLU A 28 -0.26 -2.15 7.66
C GLU A 28 -0.46 -3.10 8.84
N ASP A 29 -0.44 -4.40 8.57
CA ASP A 29 -0.59 -5.40 9.62
C ASP A 29 0.56 -5.34 10.62
N LYS A 30 1.71 -4.88 10.18
CA LYS A 30 2.86 -4.72 11.07
C LYS A 30 2.87 -3.37 11.79
N GLY A 31 1.89 -2.54 11.51
CA GLY A 31 1.82 -1.23 12.13
C GLY A 31 2.64 -0.17 11.43
N ASP A 32 3.23 -0.49 10.28
CA ASP A 32 4.04 0.47 9.53
C ASP A 32 3.16 1.14 8.49
N VAL A 33 2.38 2.12 8.96
CA VAL A 33 1.39 2.75 8.09
C VAL A 33 2.04 3.64 7.03
N ASN A 34 3.22 4.17 7.30
CA ASN A 34 3.91 5.00 6.31
C ASN A 34 4.34 4.16 5.11
N GLU A 35 4.92 3.00 5.37
CA GLU A 35 5.32 2.11 4.29
C GLU A 35 4.08 1.58 3.57
N ALA A 36 3.04 1.22 4.32
CA ALA A 36 1.81 0.73 3.73
C ALA A 36 1.23 1.74 2.76
N PHE A 37 1.20 3.02 3.16
CA PHE A 37 0.63 4.05 2.29
C PHE A 37 1.40 4.15 0.98
N GLN A 38 2.72 4.05 1.03
CA GLN A 38 3.49 4.16 -0.20
C GLN A 38 3.17 3.04 -1.19
N TRP A 39 2.97 1.84 -0.68
CA TRP A 39 2.59 0.72 -1.55
C TRP A 39 1.17 0.88 -2.08
N TYR A 40 0.24 1.30 -1.21
CA TYR A 40 -1.13 1.56 -1.66
C TYR A 40 -1.15 2.64 -2.74
N ASP A 41 -0.33 3.68 -2.56
CA ASP A 41 -0.29 4.77 -3.53
C ASP A 41 0.19 4.30 -4.88
N ARG A 42 1.23 3.47 -4.91
CA ARG A 42 1.72 2.92 -6.16
C ARG A 42 0.66 2.09 -6.86
N SER A 43 -0.06 1.29 -6.09
CA SER A 43 -1.14 0.47 -6.62
C SER A 43 -2.25 1.35 -7.18
N ALA A 44 -2.61 2.38 -6.45
CA ALA A 44 -3.67 3.31 -6.86
C ALA A 44 -3.30 4.03 -8.14
N MET A 45 -2.04 4.39 -8.30
CA MET A 45 -1.60 5.10 -9.49
C MET A 45 -1.73 4.27 -10.75
N GLN A 46 -1.83 2.96 -10.61
CA GLN A 46 -2.07 2.09 -11.75
C GLN A 46 -3.56 1.83 -11.97
N GLY A 47 -4.42 2.47 -11.17
CA GLY A 47 -5.86 2.31 -11.33
C GLY A 47 -6.44 1.10 -10.62
N PHE A 48 -5.67 0.45 -9.77
CA PHE A 48 -6.17 -0.73 -9.06
C PHE A 48 -7.17 -0.29 -8.01
N VAL A 49 -8.41 -0.77 -8.13
CA VAL A 49 -9.53 -0.27 -7.32
C VAL A 49 -9.25 -0.38 -5.83
N TYR A 50 -8.74 -1.52 -5.38
CA TYR A 50 -8.51 -1.69 -3.95
C TYR A 50 -7.40 -0.78 -3.45
N GLY A 51 -6.40 -0.50 -4.28
CA GLY A 51 -5.37 0.47 -3.93
C GLY A 51 -5.93 1.87 -3.80
N ILE A 52 -6.81 2.24 -4.74
CA ILE A 52 -7.46 3.54 -4.71
C ILE A 52 -8.29 3.70 -3.44
N ASN A 53 -9.06 2.66 -3.10
CA ASN A 53 -9.86 2.68 -1.88
C ASN A 53 -8.99 2.82 -0.64
N ALA A 54 -7.87 2.10 -0.61
CA ALA A 54 -6.98 2.17 0.55
C ALA A 54 -6.41 3.56 0.74
N VAL A 55 -5.99 4.20 -0.35
CA VAL A 55 -5.46 5.55 -0.29
C VAL A 55 -6.54 6.52 0.21
N ALA A 56 -7.77 6.37 -0.30
CA ALA A 56 -8.87 7.24 0.13
C ALA A 56 -9.11 7.09 1.63
N ILE A 57 -9.09 5.86 2.13
CA ILE A 57 -9.31 5.62 3.55
C ILE A 57 -8.21 6.26 4.38
N TYR A 58 -6.97 6.17 3.91
CA TYR A 58 -5.85 6.79 4.63
C TYR A 58 -6.01 8.30 4.71
N TYR A 59 -6.44 8.93 3.62
CA TYR A 59 -6.67 10.37 3.64
C TYR A 59 -7.81 10.74 4.57
N LEU A 60 -8.90 9.97 4.54
CA LEU A 60 -10.03 10.25 5.40
C LEU A 60 -9.68 10.14 6.87
N LYS A 61 -8.84 9.19 7.22
CA LYS A 61 -8.45 8.97 8.61
C LYS A 61 -7.19 9.73 9.02
N GLY A 62 -6.54 10.37 8.07
CA GLY A 62 -5.30 11.07 8.37
C GLY A 62 -4.15 10.15 8.72
N MET A 63 -4.18 8.93 8.22
CA MET A 63 -3.14 7.95 8.52
C MET A 63 -2.00 8.12 7.53
N ALA A 64 -0.78 8.14 8.06
CA ALA A 64 0.45 8.13 7.26
C ALA A 64 0.62 9.32 6.32
N VAL A 65 -0.43 10.03 5.95
CA VAL A 65 -0.31 11.20 5.11
C VAL A 65 -0.25 12.43 5.99
N GLU A 66 0.43 13.46 5.51
CA GLU A 66 0.50 14.72 6.21
C GLU A 66 -0.84 15.36 6.03
N ALA A 67 -1.59 15.30 7.01
CA ALA A 67 -2.86 15.92 6.85
C ALA A 67 -2.68 17.38 6.65
N ASP A 68 -2.11 17.70 6.66
CA ASP A 68 -2.08 18.82 6.29
C ASP A 68 -1.92 19.29 5.38
N VAL A 69 -2.02 19.23 5.35
CA VAL A 69 -2.00 19.70 4.85
C VAL A 69 -1.94 20.80 4.78
N ASN A 70 -1.69 21.11 5.00
CA ASN A 70 -1.54 22.09 4.99
C ASN A 70 -1.70 22.63 4.71
#